data_4e0779e9b7c419b10a0d3c3882bba580
#
_entry.id   4e0779e9b7c419b10a0d3c3882bba580
#
_cell.length_a   1.000
_cell.length_b   1.000
_cell.length_c   1.000
_cell.angle_alpha   90.00
_cell.angle_beta   90.00
_cell.angle_gamma   90.00
#
_symmetry.space_group_name_H-M   'P 1'
#
loop_
_entity.id
_entity.type
_entity.pdbx_description
1 polymer ?
#
loop_
_entity_poly.entity_id
_entity_poly.type
_entity_poly.pdbx_seq_one_letter_code
_entity_poly.pdbx_strand_id
1 'polypeptide(L)'
;MEKTLATLFLILCVSLSISAQDKQATTRADESIAIFTDVLRQVDVNYVDTLNYEDLTETAINAMLRKIDPYTVYYPKKKDKDLRMLTTGKYGGIGSIIQQREGKTYAVNPYEGKPAQVAGIEAGDRILSVDGKKTEGLDVSEVSNMLRGVPGTTVVLEIEREGIDKPFKVSIVREDIHLEPVSYATVFTADTLPYPIGYIAFSEFTENSAQAFANTLDELYYTHGARALVMDLRGNGGGIVEEAMQIVNLFVDQDTKIVETKGKSSRSNYVYKTRNKPRYKDLPLVILVDKHSASASEIVSGAMQDLGRATLIGQRTFGKGLVQNIRPIAHDGHIKITTSKYYLPSGRCIQAIDYSERQKGHELKRDTAGGILPDIVMDDSAKVDISYSLYINHYFFDYATRYHRLHDSIAQPELFEVTDELIEDFCGYLDERQFTYETETYKFFTDMLKMAKHEDLDSATIAQLEALKPVLTPDYRAAISRNKEEIKAMLGSEIVLRYYYQRGQAAYSLRFDDELKRAFYSLRPKASK
;
A
#
# COMPACT_ATOMS: atom_id res chain seq x y z
N MET A 1 57.30 32.49 -5.44
CA MET A 1 56.56 32.79 -6.68
C MET A 1 56.17 31.57 -7.48
N GLU A 2 57.02 30.54 -7.69
CA GLU A 2 56.66 29.34 -8.45
C GLU A 2 55.52 28.49 -7.85
N LYS A 3 55.48 28.34 -6.52
CA LYS A 3 54.41 27.55 -5.88
C LYS A 3 53.02 28.17 -5.97
N THR A 4 52.95 29.52 -6.00
CA THR A 4 51.68 30.23 -6.15
C THR A 4 51.14 30.21 -7.57
N LEU A 5 52.05 30.18 -8.57
CA LEU A 5 51.67 30.05 -9.98
C LEU A 5 51.13 28.64 -10.30
N ALA A 6 51.74 27.61 -9.74
CA ALA A 6 51.29 26.23 -9.91
C ALA A 6 49.90 25.96 -9.29
N THR A 7 49.62 26.56 -8.13
CA THR A 7 48.31 26.47 -7.48
C THR A 7 47.23 27.19 -8.28
N LEU A 8 47.55 28.37 -8.83
CA LEU A 8 46.60 29.11 -9.68
C LEU A 8 46.30 28.36 -10.99
N PHE A 9 47.32 27.73 -11.60
CA PHE A 9 47.13 26.93 -12.81
C PHE A 9 46.29 25.67 -12.55
N LEU A 10 46.47 25.02 -11.40
CA LEU A 10 45.66 23.86 -11.00
C LEU A 10 44.18 24.25 -10.77
N ILE A 11 43.92 25.38 -10.12
CA ILE A 11 42.55 25.89 -9.90
C ILE A 11 41.91 26.29 -11.24
N LEU A 12 42.66 26.88 -12.15
CA LEU A 12 42.16 27.24 -13.49
C LEU A 12 41.85 25.99 -14.35
N CYS A 13 42.66 24.95 -14.27
CA CYS A 13 42.41 23.67 -14.97
C CYS A 13 41.18 22.94 -14.40
N VAL A 14 40.96 22.95 -13.08
CA VAL A 14 39.79 22.35 -12.45
C VAL A 14 38.49 23.10 -12.81
N SER A 15 38.55 24.47 -12.83
CA SER A 15 37.38 25.28 -13.22
C SER A 15 37.05 25.14 -14.71
N LEU A 16 38.06 25.01 -15.59
CA LEU A 16 37.85 24.75 -17.01
C LEU A 16 37.29 23.34 -17.27
N SER A 17 37.72 22.34 -16.49
CA SER A 17 37.21 20.97 -16.62
C SER A 17 35.73 20.86 -16.20
N ILE A 18 35.32 21.57 -15.13
CA ILE A 18 33.92 21.62 -14.68
C ILE A 18 33.06 22.35 -15.72
N SER A 19 33.53 23.49 -16.27
CA SER A 19 32.81 24.21 -17.32
C SER A 19 32.70 23.44 -18.64
N ALA A 20 33.70 22.63 -18.97
CA ALA A 20 33.67 21.78 -20.17
C ALA A 20 32.72 20.60 -20.04
N GLN A 21 32.63 20.02 -18.84
CA GLN A 21 31.74 18.91 -18.56
C GLN A 21 30.25 19.36 -18.55
N ASP A 22 29.95 20.53 -18.04
CA ASP A 22 28.60 21.12 -18.11
C ASP A 22 28.20 21.49 -19.55
N LYS A 23 29.12 22.08 -20.33
CA LYS A 23 28.87 22.40 -21.75
C LYS A 23 28.65 21.13 -22.59
N GLN A 24 29.41 20.06 -22.36
CA GLN A 24 29.25 18.78 -23.07
C GLN A 24 27.91 18.08 -22.72
N ALA A 25 27.46 18.16 -21.48
CA ALA A 25 26.16 17.65 -21.04
C ALA A 25 25.00 18.45 -21.67
N THR A 26 25.10 19.77 -21.73
CA THR A 26 24.11 20.64 -22.37
C THR A 26 23.97 20.35 -23.86
N THR A 27 25.11 20.21 -24.57
CA THR A 27 25.14 19.88 -26.01
C THR A 27 24.47 18.53 -26.32
N ARG A 28 24.68 17.50 -25.48
CA ARG A 28 24.05 16.18 -25.67
C ARG A 28 22.53 16.22 -25.44
N ALA A 29 22.04 16.99 -24.48
CA ALA A 29 20.62 17.16 -24.24
C ALA A 29 19.95 17.88 -25.42
N ASP A 30 20.60 18.94 -25.96
CA ASP A 30 20.10 19.72 -27.08
C ASP A 30 20.03 18.87 -28.37
N GLU A 31 21.04 18.04 -28.64
CA GLU A 31 21.03 17.08 -29.75
C GLU A 31 19.86 16.08 -29.61
N SER A 32 19.66 15.54 -28.43
CA SER A 32 18.56 14.59 -28.17
C SER A 32 17.18 15.22 -28.34
N ILE A 33 17.02 16.48 -27.93
CA ILE A 33 15.78 17.25 -28.13
C ILE A 33 15.54 17.47 -29.62
N ALA A 34 16.56 17.85 -30.38
CA ALA A 34 16.47 18.06 -31.81
C ALA A 34 16.05 16.77 -32.54
N ILE A 35 16.70 15.64 -32.23
CA ILE A 35 16.33 14.33 -32.80
C ILE A 35 14.87 13.98 -32.49
N PHE A 36 14.45 14.13 -31.23
CA PHE A 36 13.08 13.81 -30.82
C PHE A 36 12.05 14.68 -31.57
N THR A 37 12.35 15.97 -31.71
CA THR A 37 11.49 16.91 -32.43
C THR A 37 11.40 16.57 -33.92
N ASP A 38 12.53 16.21 -34.56
CA ASP A 38 12.54 15.82 -35.97
C ASP A 38 11.79 14.50 -36.20
N VAL A 39 11.93 13.52 -35.33
CA VAL A 39 11.16 12.26 -35.43
C VAL A 39 9.66 12.54 -35.36
N LEU A 40 9.18 13.35 -34.39
CA LEU A 40 7.77 13.72 -34.29
C LEU A 40 7.29 14.43 -35.56
N ARG A 41 8.09 15.35 -36.13
CA ARG A 41 7.74 16.04 -37.38
C ARG A 41 7.66 15.08 -38.56
N GLN A 42 8.58 14.11 -38.69
CA GLN A 42 8.55 13.11 -39.74
C GLN A 42 7.33 12.20 -39.62
N VAL A 43 6.97 11.82 -38.40
CA VAL A 43 5.75 11.04 -38.14
C VAL A 43 4.51 11.84 -38.51
N ASP A 44 4.43 13.12 -38.14
CA ASP A 44 3.31 14.01 -38.48
C ASP A 44 3.09 14.15 -39.98
N VAL A 45 4.17 14.33 -40.72
CA VAL A 45 4.10 14.60 -42.17
C VAL A 45 3.91 13.34 -43.03
N ASN A 46 4.49 12.21 -42.60
CA ASN A 46 4.66 11.05 -43.47
C ASN A 46 3.91 9.78 -43.03
N TYR A 47 3.38 9.73 -41.80
CA TYR A 47 2.66 8.54 -41.37
C TYR A 47 1.33 8.38 -42.13
N VAL A 48 0.99 7.13 -42.50
CA VAL A 48 -0.10 6.80 -43.39
C VAL A 48 -1.48 7.12 -42.80
N ASP A 49 -1.65 7.00 -41.48
CA ASP A 49 -2.94 7.20 -40.79
C ASP A 49 -2.93 8.43 -39.89
N THR A 50 -4.14 8.91 -39.54
CA THR A 50 -4.30 9.99 -38.56
C THR A 50 -3.91 9.51 -37.16
N LEU A 51 -3.08 10.28 -36.45
CA LEU A 51 -2.54 9.95 -35.14
C LEU A 51 -3.15 10.81 -34.03
N ASN A 52 -3.28 10.19 -32.85
CA ASN A 52 -3.58 10.91 -31.63
C ASN A 52 -2.26 11.37 -30.97
N TYR A 53 -1.86 12.62 -31.24
CA TYR A 53 -0.60 13.17 -30.72
C TYR A 53 -0.56 13.32 -29.22
N GLU A 54 -1.69 13.55 -28.56
CA GLU A 54 -1.76 13.62 -27.11
C GLU A 54 -1.38 12.28 -26.48
N ASP A 55 -1.93 11.19 -26.97
CA ASP A 55 -1.65 9.83 -26.50
C ASP A 55 -0.22 9.38 -26.81
N LEU A 56 0.27 9.67 -28.04
CA LEU A 56 1.66 9.39 -28.41
C LEU A 56 2.66 10.13 -27.53
N THR A 57 2.40 11.42 -27.26
CA THR A 57 3.26 12.26 -26.41
C THR A 57 3.24 11.74 -24.97
N GLU A 58 2.08 11.44 -24.42
CA GLU A 58 1.95 10.87 -23.07
C GLU A 58 2.70 9.53 -22.97
N THR A 59 2.55 8.66 -23.97
CA THR A 59 3.21 7.36 -24.04
C THR A 59 4.75 7.51 -24.11
N ALA A 60 5.27 8.39 -24.99
CA ALA A 60 6.68 8.63 -25.14
C ALA A 60 7.32 9.20 -23.86
N ILE A 61 6.68 10.20 -23.25
CA ILE A 61 7.15 10.80 -22.00
C ILE A 61 7.19 9.73 -20.89
N ASN A 62 6.11 8.97 -20.70
CA ASN A 62 6.04 7.94 -19.67
C ASN A 62 7.05 6.81 -19.90
N ALA A 63 7.32 6.43 -21.17
CA ALA A 63 8.35 5.45 -21.49
C ALA A 63 9.76 5.95 -21.11
N MET A 64 10.07 7.21 -21.40
CA MET A 64 11.32 7.87 -21.03
C MET A 64 11.47 7.95 -19.49
N LEU A 65 10.44 8.41 -18.78
CA LEU A 65 10.49 8.58 -17.33
C LEU A 65 10.65 7.25 -16.59
N ARG A 66 10.00 6.19 -17.04
CA ARG A 66 10.16 4.82 -16.49
C ARG A 66 11.59 4.28 -16.60
N LYS A 67 12.42 4.79 -17.53
CA LYS A 67 13.85 4.45 -17.60
C LYS A 67 14.65 5.09 -16.47
N ILE A 68 14.18 6.16 -15.86
CA ILE A 68 14.85 6.87 -14.76
C ILE A 68 14.55 6.15 -13.44
N ASP A 69 13.29 6.14 -13.02
CA ASP A 69 12.78 5.44 -11.85
C ASP A 69 11.25 5.22 -11.97
N PRO A 70 10.60 4.41 -11.12
CA PRO A 70 9.16 4.18 -11.20
C PRO A 70 8.30 5.30 -10.58
N TYR A 71 8.91 6.31 -9.94
CA TYR A 71 8.22 7.35 -9.17
C TYR A 71 8.12 8.68 -9.91
N THR A 72 8.98 8.86 -10.92
CA THR A 72 8.96 10.04 -11.79
C THR A 72 7.87 9.86 -12.84
N VAL A 73 6.82 10.68 -12.79
CA VAL A 73 5.58 10.50 -13.57
C VAL A 73 5.12 11.84 -14.14
N TYR A 74 4.66 11.81 -15.38
CA TYR A 74 3.99 12.92 -16.05
C TYR A 74 2.47 12.85 -15.83
N TYR A 75 1.90 13.98 -15.46
CA TYR A 75 0.45 14.18 -15.30
C TYR A 75 0.00 15.23 -16.33
N PRO A 76 -0.66 14.82 -17.43
CA PRO A 76 -1.32 15.75 -18.32
C PRO A 76 -2.48 16.44 -17.61
N LYS A 77 -2.94 17.61 -18.10
CA LYS A 77 -4.06 18.37 -17.52
C LYS A 77 -5.29 17.51 -17.20
N LYS A 78 -5.62 16.56 -18.07
CA LYS A 78 -6.75 15.62 -17.87
C LYS A 78 -6.62 14.74 -16.62
N LYS A 79 -5.38 14.53 -16.09
CA LYS A 79 -5.08 13.76 -14.88
C LYS A 79 -4.84 14.62 -13.63
N ASP A 80 -5.16 15.91 -13.67
CA ASP A 80 -4.99 16.83 -12.52
C ASP A 80 -5.77 16.38 -11.28
N LYS A 81 -6.92 15.71 -11.46
CA LYS A 81 -7.71 15.12 -10.38
C LYS A 81 -6.95 14.01 -9.64
N ASP A 82 -6.20 13.18 -10.36
CA ASP A 82 -5.39 12.12 -9.75
C ASP A 82 -4.24 12.71 -8.93
N LEU A 83 -3.64 13.79 -9.43
CA LEU A 83 -2.60 14.51 -8.71
C LEU A 83 -3.12 15.13 -7.41
N ARG A 84 -4.31 15.75 -7.43
CA ARG A 84 -4.95 16.29 -6.24
C ARG A 84 -5.28 15.21 -5.22
N MET A 85 -5.78 14.06 -5.65
CA MET A 85 -6.07 12.95 -4.75
C MET A 85 -4.82 12.51 -3.95
N LEU A 86 -3.64 12.46 -4.60
CA LEU A 86 -2.38 12.08 -3.95
C LEU A 86 -1.93 13.05 -2.85
N THR A 87 -2.35 14.30 -2.90
CA THR A 87 -1.93 15.34 -1.92
C THR A 87 -3.00 15.60 -0.87
N THR A 88 -4.26 15.67 -1.28
CA THR A 88 -5.36 16.04 -0.38
C THR A 88 -6.09 14.85 0.24
N GLY A 89 -5.89 13.63 -0.29
CA GLY A 89 -6.70 12.47 0.09
C GLY A 89 -8.18 12.58 -0.32
N LYS A 90 -8.54 13.56 -1.18
CA LYS A 90 -9.92 13.84 -1.58
C LYS A 90 -10.15 13.56 -3.05
N TYR A 91 -11.29 12.97 -3.37
CA TYR A 91 -11.74 12.78 -4.74
C TYR A 91 -13.26 12.81 -4.82
N GLY A 92 -13.79 13.34 -5.92
CA GLY A 92 -15.23 13.28 -6.17
C GLY A 92 -15.63 11.88 -6.65
N GLY A 93 -16.55 11.22 -5.95
CA GLY A 93 -16.94 9.86 -6.28
C GLY A 93 -18.05 9.30 -5.41
N ILE A 94 -18.18 7.97 -5.40
CA ILE A 94 -19.24 7.27 -4.67
C ILE A 94 -18.79 6.71 -3.29
N GLY A 95 -17.48 6.65 -3.01
CA GLY A 95 -16.96 6.13 -1.74
C GLY A 95 -17.10 4.61 -1.60
N SER A 96 -16.58 3.86 -2.57
CA SER A 96 -16.49 2.40 -2.52
C SER A 96 -15.21 1.90 -3.18
N ILE A 97 -14.60 0.86 -2.60
CA ILE A 97 -13.60 0.08 -3.29
C ILE A 97 -14.30 -0.87 -4.26
N ILE A 98 -13.79 -0.93 -5.48
CA ILE A 98 -14.23 -1.89 -6.49
C ILE A 98 -13.08 -2.83 -6.85
N GLN A 99 -13.43 -4.04 -7.27
CA GLN A 99 -12.47 -5.06 -7.71
C GLN A 99 -12.97 -5.72 -8.99
N GLN A 100 -12.04 -6.08 -9.86
CA GLN A 100 -12.35 -6.87 -11.04
C GLN A 100 -12.04 -8.35 -10.80
N ARG A 101 -12.98 -9.22 -11.17
CA ARG A 101 -12.85 -10.68 -11.12
C ARG A 101 -13.37 -11.24 -12.43
N GLU A 102 -12.55 -11.99 -13.14
CA GLU A 102 -12.95 -12.62 -14.41
C GLU A 102 -13.64 -11.66 -15.40
N GLY A 103 -13.11 -10.44 -15.53
CA GLY A 103 -13.66 -9.41 -16.40
C GLY A 103 -14.95 -8.73 -15.91
N LYS A 104 -15.41 -9.04 -14.70
CA LYS A 104 -16.59 -8.48 -14.03
C LYS A 104 -16.17 -7.57 -12.88
N THR A 105 -16.88 -6.47 -12.69
CA THR A 105 -16.58 -5.50 -11.62
C THR A 105 -17.54 -5.66 -10.45
N TYR A 106 -17.00 -5.72 -9.23
CA TYR A 106 -17.76 -5.86 -7.98
C TYR A 106 -17.46 -4.69 -7.04
N ALA A 107 -18.48 -4.24 -6.31
CA ALA A 107 -18.31 -3.43 -5.12
C ALA A 107 -17.81 -4.34 -3.99
N VAL A 108 -16.61 -4.04 -3.45
CA VAL A 108 -16.00 -4.93 -2.44
C VAL A 108 -16.14 -4.34 -1.05
N ASN A 109 -16.01 -3.00 -0.97
CA ASN A 109 -15.99 -2.33 0.31
C ASN A 109 -16.57 -0.91 0.18
N PRO A 110 -17.91 -0.74 0.23
CA PRO A 110 -18.54 0.56 0.39
C PRO A 110 -18.14 1.16 1.74
N TYR A 111 -17.64 2.41 1.74
CA TYR A 111 -17.24 3.08 2.97
C TYR A 111 -18.46 3.52 3.78
N GLU A 112 -18.41 3.30 5.09
CA GLU A 112 -19.46 3.69 6.01
C GLU A 112 -19.80 5.19 5.91
N GLY A 113 -21.09 5.52 5.82
CA GLY A 113 -21.59 6.90 5.69
C GLY A 113 -21.27 7.58 4.36
N LYS A 114 -20.71 6.89 3.35
CA LYS A 114 -20.43 7.45 2.04
C LYS A 114 -21.55 7.13 1.02
N PRO A 115 -21.64 7.88 -0.09
CA PRO A 115 -22.75 7.81 -1.02
C PRO A 115 -23.15 6.41 -1.50
N ALA A 116 -22.17 5.54 -1.78
CA ALA A 116 -22.45 4.17 -2.22
C ALA A 116 -23.21 3.40 -1.13
N GLN A 117 -22.72 3.43 0.10
CA GLN A 117 -23.35 2.74 1.23
C GLN A 117 -24.74 3.35 1.55
N VAL A 118 -24.84 4.68 1.60
CA VAL A 118 -26.11 5.37 1.86
C VAL A 118 -27.16 5.06 0.79
N ALA A 119 -26.73 4.88 -0.46
CA ALA A 119 -27.59 4.47 -1.57
C ALA A 119 -27.95 2.98 -1.57
N GLY A 120 -27.42 2.18 -0.63
CA GLY A 120 -27.73 0.77 -0.48
C GLY A 120 -26.85 -0.15 -1.36
N ILE A 121 -25.68 0.29 -1.78
CA ILE A 121 -24.65 -0.60 -2.38
C ILE A 121 -24.05 -1.45 -1.28
N GLU A 122 -23.97 -2.74 -1.51
CA GLU A 122 -23.42 -3.74 -0.59
C GLU A 122 -22.15 -4.39 -1.15
N ALA A 123 -21.31 -4.93 -0.26
CA ALA A 123 -20.19 -5.77 -0.67
C ALA A 123 -20.72 -7.03 -1.39
N GLY A 124 -20.17 -7.32 -2.56
CA GLY A 124 -20.61 -8.42 -3.42
C GLY A 124 -21.53 -8.00 -4.57
N ASP A 125 -22.03 -6.75 -4.57
CA ASP A 125 -22.79 -6.23 -5.71
C ASP A 125 -21.93 -6.19 -6.97
N ARG A 126 -22.40 -6.82 -8.04
CA ARG A 126 -21.79 -6.75 -9.36
C ARG A 126 -22.31 -5.51 -10.09
N ILE A 127 -21.42 -4.66 -10.53
CA ILE A 127 -21.75 -3.45 -11.31
C ILE A 127 -21.82 -3.85 -12.78
N LEU A 128 -23.02 -3.89 -13.35
CA LEU A 128 -23.25 -4.26 -14.76
C LEU A 128 -23.03 -3.08 -15.71
N SER A 129 -23.48 -1.90 -15.30
CA SER A 129 -23.31 -0.67 -16.09
C SER A 129 -23.21 0.56 -15.19
N VAL A 130 -22.56 1.62 -15.73
CA VAL A 130 -22.46 2.95 -15.14
C VAL A 130 -22.98 3.95 -16.17
N ASP A 131 -24.04 4.70 -15.83
CA ASP A 131 -24.73 5.63 -16.74
C ASP A 131 -25.10 4.98 -18.10
N GLY A 132 -25.50 3.70 -18.07
CA GLY A 132 -25.89 2.90 -19.23
C GLY A 132 -24.72 2.32 -20.04
N LYS A 133 -23.46 2.64 -19.72
CA LYS A 133 -22.28 2.03 -20.33
C LYS A 133 -21.91 0.76 -19.57
N LYS A 134 -21.84 -0.38 -20.28
CA LYS A 134 -21.45 -1.69 -19.70
C LYS A 134 -20.05 -1.65 -19.14
N THR A 135 -19.83 -2.35 -18.02
CA THR A 135 -18.53 -2.46 -17.34
C THR A 135 -17.77 -3.74 -17.68
N GLU A 136 -18.45 -4.74 -18.24
CA GLU A 136 -17.85 -6.01 -18.61
C GLU A 136 -16.72 -5.83 -19.64
N GLY A 137 -15.56 -6.39 -19.35
CA GLY A 137 -14.36 -6.30 -20.20
C GLY A 137 -13.57 -4.99 -20.06
N LEU A 138 -14.07 -4.00 -19.31
CA LEU A 138 -13.29 -2.81 -18.95
C LEU A 138 -12.34 -3.14 -17.79
N ASP A 139 -11.19 -2.48 -17.72
CA ASP A 139 -10.33 -2.61 -16.55
C ASP A 139 -10.88 -1.84 -15.33
N VAL A 140 -10.36 -2.14 -14.15
CA VAL A 140 -10.82 -1.52 -12.89
C VAL A 140 -10.63 -0.01 -12.87
N SER A 141 -9.59 0.50 -13.55
CA SER A 141 -9.30 1.94 -13.64
C SER A 141 -10.33 2.65 -14.51
N GLU A 142 -10.74 2.03 -15.61
CA GLU A 142 -11.78 2.57 -16.49
C GLU A 142 -13.12 2.68 -15.75
N VAL A 143 -13.53 1.62 -15.05
CA VAL A 143 -14.77 1.64 -14.26
C VAL A 143 -14.66 2.65 -13.11
N SER A 144 -13.52 2.70 -12.40
CA SER A 144 -13.28 3.70 -11.36
C SER A 144 -13.42 5.12 -11.88
N ASN A 145 -12.89 5.41 -13.08
CA ASN A 145 -13.03 6.72 -13.72
C ASN A 145 -14.48 7.08 -14.07
N MET A 146 -15.30 6.09 -14.43
CA MET A 146 -16.74 6.30 -14.65
C MET A 146 -17.51 6.60 -13.35
N LEU A 147 -17.10 5.98 -12.23
CA LEU A 147 -17.70 6.20 -10.92
C LEU A 147 -17.30 7.55 -10.32
N ARG A 148 -16.09 8.03 -10.61
CA ARG A 148 -15.60 9.35 -10.20
C ARG A 148 -16.28 10.46 -11.00
N GLY A 149 -16.36 11.66 -10.41
CA GLY A 149 -16.92 12.81 -11.10
C GLY A 149 -16.96 14.05 -10.20
N VAL A 150 -17.63 15.09 -10.68
CA VAL A 150 -17.81 16.33 -9.93
C VAL A 150 -18.78 16.08 -8.77
N PRO A 151 -18.42 16.44 -7.52
CA PRO A 151 -19.36 16.37 -6.40
C PRO A 151 -20.69 17.06 -6.71
N GLY A 152 -21.80 16.50 -6.24
CA GLY A 152 -23.16 16.95 -6.52
C GLY A 152 -23.75 16.40 -7.84
N THR A 153 -22.96 15.75 -8.69
CA THR A 153 -23.51 15.08 -9.90
C THR A 153 -24.01 13.68 -9.57
N THR A 154 -25.04 13.22 -10.26
CA THR A 154 -25.61 11.89 -10.08
C THR A 154 -24.96 10.90 -11.06
N VAL A 155 -24.70 9.67 -10.58
CA VAL A 155 -24.35 8.51 -11.39
C VAL A 155 -25.38 7.42 -11.17
N VAL A 156 -25.75 6.71 -12.23
CA VAL A 156 -26.72 5.60 -12.17
C VAL A 156 -25.99 4.29 -12.41
N LEU A 157 -26.02 3.39 -11.42
CA LEU A 157 -25.46 2.06 -11.52
C LEU A 157 -26.56 1.05 -11.77
N GLU A 158 -26.34 0.09 -12.67
CA GLU A 158 -27.13 -1.12 -12.77
C GLU A 158 -26.39 -2.24 -12.05
N ILE A 159 -27.05 -2.83 -11.06
CA ILE A 159 -26.46 -3.76 -10.10
C ILE A 159 -27.15 -5.12 -10.24
N GLU A 160 -26.33 -6.17 -10.26
CA GLU A 160 -26.73 -7.56 -10.03
C GLU A 160 -26.30 -7.96 -8.61
N ARG A 161 -27.26 -8.40 -7.82
CA ARG A 161 -27.03 -8.80 -6.42
C ARG A 161 -27.44 -10.24 -6.23
N GLU A 162 -26.59 -11.04 -5.61
CA GLU A 162 -26.91 -12.42 -5.28
C GLU A 162 -28.19 -12.50 -4.45
N GLY A 163 -29.08 -13.43 -4.74
CA GLY A 163 -30.38 -13.59 -4.06
C GLY A 163 -31.47 -12.62 -4.52
N ILE A 164 -31.21 -11.74 -5.51
CA ILE A 164 -32.20 -10.91 -6.19
C ILE A 164 -32.30 -11.33 -7.64
N ASP A 165 -33.49 -11.76 -8.08
CA ASP A 165 -33.70 -12.39 -9.40
C ASP A 165 -33.39 -11.48 -10.59
N LYS A 166 -33.52 -10.17 -10.44
CA LYS A 166 -33.36 -9.22 -11.54
C LYS A 166 -32.44 -8.08 -11.18
N PRO A 167 -31.56 -7.66 -12.11
CA PRO A 167 -30.80 -6.43 -11.93
C PRO A 167 -31.69 -5.23 -11.64
N PHE A 168 -31.19 -4.32 -10.84
CA PHE A 168 -31.88 -3.09 -10.44
C PHE A 168 -30.96 -1.87 -10.58
N LYS A 169 -31.56 -0.69 -10.62
CA LYS A 169 -30.81 0.56 -10.75
C LYS A 169 -30.72 1.29 -9.42
N VAL A 170 -29.53 1.81 -9.15
CA VAL A 170 -29.23 2.65 -7.98
C VAL A 170 -28.71 3.99 -8.47
N SER A 171 -29.32 5.09 -8.03
CA SER A 171 -28.86 6.45 -8.32
C SER A 171 -28.05 6.96 -7.12
N ILE A 172 -26.82 7.39 -7.37
CA ILE A 172 -25.88 7.82 -6.32
C ILE A 172 -25.45 9.26 -6.64
N VAL A 173 -25.59 10.15 -5.69
CA VAL A 173 -25.04 11.51 -5.79
C VAL A 173 -23.57 11.44 -5.36
N ARG A 174 -22.67 11.85 -6.25
CA ARG A 174 -21.24 11.91 -5.95
C ARG A 174 -20.95 12.98 -4.91
N GLU A 175 -20.04 12.68 -4.01
CA GLU A 175 -19.55 13.61 -2.99
C GLU A 175 -18.04 13.73 -3.03
N ASP A 176 -17.50 14.72 -2.31
CA ASP A 176 -16.08 14.73 -1.96
C ASP A 176 -15.83 13.60 -0.95
N ILE A 177 -15.22 12.54 -1.43
CA ILE A 177 -14.80 11.43 -0.58
C ILE A 177 -13.48 11.81 0.07
N HIS A 178 -13.48 11.89 1.38
CA HIS A 178 -12.29 12.09 2.19
C HIS A 178 -11.89 10.77 2.82
N LEU A 179 -10.66 10.34 2.58
CA LEU A 179 -10.07 9.19 3.25
C LEU A 179 -9.52 9.66 4.59
N GLU A 180 -10.03 9.10 5.68
CA GLU A 180 -9.58 9.47 7.01
C GLU A 180 -8.16 8.94 7.25
N PRO A 181 -7.20 9.80 7.58
CA PRO A 181 -5.81 9.38 7.82
C PRO A 181 -5.67 8.47 9.04
N VAL A 182 -6.55 8.62 10.04
CA VAL A 182 -6.72 7.68 11.14
C VAL A 182 -7.89 6.75 10.82
N SER A 183 -7.58 5.54 10.34
CA SER A 183 -8.61 4.57 9.94
C SER A 183 -9.29 3.89 11.14
N TYR A 184 -8.56 3.73 12.24
CA TYR A 184 -9.09 3.16 13.49
C TYR A 184 -8.27 3.64 14.70
N ALA A 185 -8.94 3.88 15.81
CA ALA A 185 -8.31 4.20 17.08
C ALA A 185 -9.12 3.63 18.25
N THR A 186 -8.42 3.15 19.27
CA THR A 186 -9.04 2.59 20.49
C THR A 186 -8.07 2.62 21.67
N VAL A 187 -8.57 2.34 22.87
CA VAL A 187 -7.76 2.12 24.08
C VAL A 187 -7.99 0.70 24.57
N PHE A 188 -6.92 -0.04 24.71
CA PHE A 188 -6.94 -1.36 25.34
C PHE A 188 -6.77 -1.25 26.84
N THR A 189 -7.71 -1.83 27.55
CA THR A 189 -7.70 -1.95 29.02
C THR A 189 -7.93 -3.41 29.39
N ALA A 190 -7.01 -4.02 30.11
CA ALA A 190 -7.17 -5.37 30.63
C ALA A 190 -6.33 -5.51 31.89
N ASP A 191 -6.70 -6.38 32.81
CA ASP A 191 -5.94 -6.65 34.04
C ASP A 191 -4.53 -7.16 33.77
N THR A 192 -4.29 -7.71 32.58
CA THR A 192 -2.97 -8.18 32.13
C THR A 192 -2.06 -7.06 31.61
N LEU A 193 -2.61 -5.86 31.36
CA LEU A 193 -1.85 -4.69 30.89
C LEU A 193 -1.42 -3.83 32.09
N PRO A 194 -0.21 -3.24 32.06
CA PRO A 194 0.29 -2.42 33.15
C PRO A 194 -0.45 -1.07 33.30
N TYR A 195 -1.05 -0.62 32.21
CA TYR A 195 -1.81 0.63 32.10
C TYR A 195 -2.63 0.61 30.80
N PRO A 196 -3.61 1.53 30.62
CA PRO A 196 -4.33 1.67 29.35
C PRO A 196 -3.38 2.01 28.19
N ILE A 197 -3.47 1.28 27.09
CA ILE A 197 -2.64 1.46 25.91
C ILE A 197 -3.50 1.97 24.73
N GLY A 198 -3.18 3.15 24.24
CA GLY A 198 -3.78 3.69 23.01
C GLY A 198 -3.26 2.95 21.78
N TYR A 199 -4.12 2.76 20.81
CA TYR A 199 -3.80 2.25 19.48
C TYR A 199 -4.33 3.21 18.42
N ILE A 200 -3.50 3.52 17.43
CA ILE A 200 -3.87 4.35 16.28
C ILE A 200 -3.38 3.66 15.01
N ALA A 201 -4.31 3.23 14.15
CA ALA A 201 -4.03 2.82 12.78
C ALA A 201 -4.01 4.06 11.89
N PHE A 202 -2.84 4.35 11.32
CA PHE A 202 -2.58 5.55 10.54
C PHE A 202 -2.28 5.19 9.09
N SER A 203 -3.21 5.51 8.18
CA SER A 203 -3.25 4.97 6.81
C SER A 203 -2.48 5.78 5.79
N GLU A 204 -2.45 7.12 5.90
CA GLU A 204 -1.84 8.00 4.88
C GLU A 204 -1.38 9.33 5.46
N PHE A 205 -0.33 9.90 4.85
CA PHE A 205 0.17 11.25 5.16
C PHE A 205 -0.39 12.25 4.14
N THR A 206 -1.67 12.59 4.25
CA THR A 206 -2.35 13.61 3.45
C THR A 206 -2.36 14.97 4.18
N GLU A 207 -2.84 16.02 3.52
CA GLU A 207 -2.96 17.36 4.14
C GLU A 207 -3.74 17.30 5.47
N ASN A 208 -3.18 17.88 6.52
CA ASN A 208 -3.71 17.93 7.89
C ASN A 208 -3.79 16.57 8.61
N SER A 209 -3.17 15.53 8.08
CA SER A 209 -3.17 14.19 8.70
C SER A 209 -2.43 14.17 10.05
N ALA A 210 -1.39 14.98 10.21
CA ALA A 210 -0.69 15.14 11.49
C ALA A 210 -1.59 15.76 12.56
N GLN A 211 -2.43 16.72 12.18
CA GLN A 211 -3.39 17.31 13.11
C GLN A 211 -4.48 16.30 13.50
N ALA A 212 -4.97 15.50 12.54
CA ALA A 212 -5.93 14.43 12.82
C ALA A 212 -5.33 13.40 13.79
N PHE A 213 -4.09 12.96 13.54
CA PHE A 213 -3.35 12.08 14.45
C PHE A 213 -3.19 12.69 15.85
N ALA A 214 -2.80 13.97 15.93
CA ALA A 214 -2.61 14.66 17.20
C ALA A 214 -3.92 14.78 17.99
N ASN A 215 -5.04 15.10 17.33
CA ASN A 215 -6.35 15.20 17.98
C ASN A 215 -6.79 13.84 18.52
N THR A 216 -6.62 12.76 17.72
CA THR A 216 -6.91 11.40 18.16
C THR A 216 -6.06 11.01 19.36
N LEU A 217 -4.76 11.30 19.32
CA LEU A 217 -3.88 11.00 20.46
C LEU A 217 -4.24 11.81 21.71
N ASP A 218 -4.61 13.09 21.56
CA ASP A 218 -5.11 13.93 22.66
C ASP A 218 -6.36 13.29 23.29
N GLU A 219 -7.31 12.80 22.48
CA GLU A 219 -8.51 12.13 22.95
C GLU A 219 -8.18 10.83 23.71
N LEU A 220 -7.34 9.96 23.13
CA LEU A 220 -6.93 8.71 23.80
C LEU A 220 -6.20 8.98 25.13
N TYR A 221 -5.34 10.01 25.16
CA TYR A 221 -4.52 10.32 26.34
C TYR A 221 -5.33 11.01 27.44
N TYR A 222 -6.06 12.10 27.10
CA TYR A 222 -6.73 12.93 28.09
C TYR A 222 -8.13 12.42 28.46
N THR A 223 -8.88 11.89 27.49
CA THR A 223 -10.25 11.44 27.72
C THR A 223 -10.33 9.97 28.10
N HIS A 224 -9.57 9.11 27.41
CA HIS A 224 -9.60 7.67 27.64
C HIS A 224 -8.45 7.14 28.51
N GLY A 225 -7.55 8.02 28.97
CA GLY A 225 -6.55 7.70 29.97
C GLY A 225 -5.38 6.85 29.47
N ALA A 226 -5.12 6.77 28.17
CA ALA A 226 -3.99 6.04 27.63
C ALA A 226 -2.66 6.54 28.22
N ARG A 227 -1.73 5.62 28.53
CA ARG A 227 -0.42 5.91 29.12
C ARG A 227 0.73 5.33 28.29
N ALA A 228 0.42 4.71 27.18
CA ALA A 228 1.33 4.29 26.13
C ALA A 228 0.60 4.32 24.79
N LEU A 229 1.34 4.27 23.70
CA LEU A 229 0.80 4.27 22.35
C LEU A 229 1.41 3.16 21.49
N VAL A 230 0.54 2.47 20.76
CA VAL A 230 0.91 1.68 19.59
C VAL A 230 0.46 2.47 18.35
N MET A 231 1.40 2.92 17.54
CA MET A 231 1.17 3.54 16.24
C MET A 231 1.32 2.47 15.16
N ASP A 232 0.26 2.20 14.43
CA ASP A 232 0.29 1.22 13.35
C ASP A 232 0.45 1.91 11.99
N LEU A 233 1.61 1.67 11.35
CA LEU A 233 1.97 2.14 10.01
C LEU A 233 1.99 1.00 8.99
N ARG A 234 1.52 -0.19 9.34
CA ARG A 234 1.42 -1.31 8.39
C ARG A 234 0.49 -0.93 7.24
N GLY A 235 0.87 -1.28 6.03
CA GLY A 235 0.13 -0.91 4.81
C GLY A 235 0.21 0.57 4.42
N ASN A 236 0.83 1.45 5.21
CA ASN A 236 0.92 2.88 4.93
C ASN A 236 2.05 3.19 3.94
N GLY A 237 1.70 3.51 2.70
CA GLY A 237 2.64 3.85 1.61
C GLY A 237 3.34 5.21 1.72
N GLY A 238 3.07 5.98 2.78
CA GLY A 238 3.64 7.30 3.03
C GLY A 238 2.73 8.45 2.59
N GLY A 239 3.32 9.52 2.07
CA GLY A 239 2.63 10.74 1.63
C GLY A 239 3.48 11.99 1.84
N ILE A 240 2.90 13.03 2.41
CA ILE A 240 3.51 14.36 2.62
C ILE A 240 4.56 14.29 3.73
N VAL A 241 5.80 14.67 3.39
CA VAL A 241 6.95 14.64 4.31
C VAL A 241 6.74 15.58 5.51
N GLU A 242 6.17 16.76 5.27
CA GLU A 242 5.90 17.76 6.30
C GLU A 242 4.93 17.24 7.38
N GLU A 243 3.95 16.41 7.00
CA GLU A 243 3.03 15.75 7.94
C GLU A 243 3.77 14.73 8.81
N ALA A 244 4.64 13.91 8.21
CA ALA A 244 5.48 12.98 8.95
C ALA A 244 6.33 13.69 10.01
N MET A 245 6.89 14.85 9.64
CA MET A 245 7.70 15.65 10.55
C MET A 245 6.91 16.23 11.71
N GLN A 246 5.68 16.67 11.46
CA GLN A 246 4.80 17.17 12.50
C GLN A 246 4.44 16.05 13.49
N ILE A 247 4.23 14.80 13.03
CA ILE A 247 3.99 13.66 13.89
C ILE A 247 5.23 13.36 14.75
N VAL A 248 6.44 13.31 14.16
CA VAL A 248 7.67 13.12 14.94
C VAL A 248 7.84 14.20 16.00
N ASN A 249 7.49 15.46 15.66
CA ASN A 249 7.58 16.58 16.60
C ASN A 249 6.67 16.46 17.84
N LEU A 250 5.66 15.60 17.83
CA LEU A 250 4.85 15.33 19.03
C LEU A 250 5.66 14.63 20.13
N PHE A 251 6.71 13.91 19.76
CA PHE A 251 7.43 12.97 20.64
C PHE A 251 8.91 13.30 20.86
N VAL A 252 9.50 14.19 20.06
CA VAL A 252 10.96 14.44 20.02
C VAL A 252 11.26 15.89 20.34
N ASP A 253 12.34 16.13 21.08
CA ASP A 253 12.76 17.48 21.51
C ASP A 253 12.94 18.44 20.34
N GLN A 254 12.71 19.71 20.60
CA GLN A 254 12.90 20.81 19.66
C GLN A 254 14.35 20.82 19.12
N ASP A 255 14.54 21.31 17.88
CA ASP A 255 15.80 21.39 17.14
C ASP A 255 16.50 20.07 16.84
N THR A 256 15.84 18.94 17.06
CA THR A 256 16.37 17.62 16.73
C THR A 256 16.25 17.34 15.22
N LYS A 257 17.36 16.89 14.61
CA LYS A 257 17.35 16.46 13.20
C LYS A 257 16.48 15.23 13.03
N ILE A 258 15.52 15.29 12.10
CA ILE A 258 14.63 14.18 11.74
C ILE A 258 15.09 13.48 10.46
N VAL A 259 15.38 14.27 9.43
CA VAL A 259 15.77 13.78 8.11
C VAL A 259 16.56 14.86 7.37
N GLU A 260 17.45 14.43 6.49
CA GLU A 260 18.22 15.30 5.60
C GLU A 260 17.98 14.86 4.16
N THR A 261 17.75 15.81 3.24
CA THR A 261 17.64 15.53 1.81
C THR A 261 18.91 15.96 1.08
N LYS A 262 19.36 15.14 0.11
CA LYS A 262 20.50 15.43 -0.77
C LYS A 262 20.12 15.13 -2.21
N GLY A 263 20.27 16.14 -3.08
CA GLY A 263 19.98 16.03 -4.50
C GLY A 263 21.09 16.64 -5.37
N LYS A 264 20.93 16.57 -6.68
CA LYS A 264 21.86 17.16 -7.66
C LYS A 264 21.94 18.69 -7.50
N SER A 265 20.80 19.33 -7.27
CA SER A 265 20.74 20.77 -7.02
C SER A 265 20.92 21.07 -5.54
N SER A 266 21.72 22.07 -5.19
CA SER A 266 21.86 22.55 -3.81
C SER A 266 20.53 23.00 -3.20
N ARG A 267 19.57 23.45 -4.01
CA ARG A 267 18.19 23.79 -3.58
C ARG A 267 17.39 22.57 -3.09
N SER A 268 17.85 21.34 -3.41
CA SER A 268 17.24 20.10 -2.95
C SER A 268 17.89 19.55 -1.68
N ASN A 269 18.91 20.24 -1.14
CA ASN A 269 19.60 19.85 0.07
C ASN A 269 18.99 20.62 1.25
N TYR A 270 18.36 19.88 2.15
CA TYR A 270 17.71 20.48 3.30
C TYR A 270 17.79 19.55 4.52
N VAL A 271 18.00 20.15 5.70
CA VAL A 271 17.96 19.44 6.99
C VAL A 271 16.67 19.80 7.69
N TYR A 272 15.81 18.83 7.84
CA TYR A 272 14.56 18.97 8.56
C TYR A 272 14.76 18.70 10.04
N LYS A 273 14.27 19.59 10.87
CA LYS A 273 14.35 19.50 12.34
C LYS A 273 12.98 19.72 12.96
N THR A 274 12.78 19.18 14.15
CA THR A 274 11.63 19.49 15.01
C THR A 274 11.59 20.99 15.32
N ARG A 275 10.38 21.59 15.29
CA ARG A 275 10.20 23.05 15.48
C ARG A 275 9.65 23.40 16.85
N ASN A 276 8.85 22.54 17.45
CA ASN A 276 8.11 22.80 18.67
C ASN A 276 8.58 21.87 19.80
N LYS A 277 8.29 22.25 21.03
CA LYS A 277 8.45 21.35 22.18
C LYS A 277 7.51 20.15 22.03
N PRO A 278 7.96 18.92 22.35
CA PRO A 278 7.12 17.73 22.26
C PRO A 278 5.98 17.77 23.27
N ARG A 279 4.80 17.31 22.86
CA ARG A 279 3.65 17.13 23.77
C ARG A 279 3.71 15.79 24.53
N TYR A 280 4.34 14.79 23.95
CA TYR A 280 4.33 13.39 24.42
C TYR A 280 5.75 12.82 24.52
N LYS A 281 6.70 13.62 25.03
CA LYS A 281 8.12 13.22 25.11
C LYS A 281 8.33 11.88 25.82
N ASP A 282 7.62 11.67 26.94
CA ASP A 282 7.83 10.51 27.82
C ASP A 282 6.79 9.40 27.62
N LEU A 283 5.86 9.56 26.68
CA LEU A 283 4.84 8.54 26.40
C LEU A 283 5.52 7.30 25.78
N PRO A 284 5.47 6.10 26.41
CA PRO A 284 5.98 4.89 25.82
C PRO A 284 5.34 4.65 24.44
N LEU A 285 6.18 4.36 23.43
CA LEU A 285 5.76 4.28 22.02
C LEU A 285 6.31 3.02 21.36
N VAL A 286 5.42 2.26 20.75
CA VAL A 286 5.73 1.20 19.80
C VAL A 286 5.18 1.60 18.43
N ILE A 287 5.91 1.29 17.36
CA ILE A 287 5.47 1.48 15.98
C ILE A 287 5.45 0.12 15.29
N LEU A 288 4.29 -0.25 14.75
CA LEU A 288 4.13 -1.43 13.90
C LEU A 288 4.43 -1.05 12.45
N VAL A 289 5.23 -1.87 11.76
CA VAL A 289 5.63 -1.64 10.37
C VAL A 289 5.65 -2.95 9.60
N ASP A 290 5.40 -2.86 8.28
CA ASP A 290 5.46 -4.01 7.37
C ASP A 290 6.19 -3.66 6.06
N LYS A 291 6.25 -4.63 5.13
CA LYS A 291 6.85 -4.47 3.79
C LYS A 291 6.17 -3.41 2.91
N HIS A 292 4.99 -2.93 3.28
CA HIS A 292 4.23 -1.88 2.59
C HIS A 292 4.40 -0.51 3.25
N SER A 293 4.93 -0.44 4.47
CA SER A 293 5.31 0.81 5.13
C SER A 293 6.42 1.49 4.32
N ALA A 294 6.15 2.65 3.72
CA ALA A 294 7.06 3.28 2.76
C ALA A 294 7.17 4.80 2.94
N SER A 295 8.29 5.39 2.46
CA SER A 295 8.46 6.85 2.32
C SER A 295 8.26 7.61 3.64
N ALA A 296 7.20 8.43 3.78
CA ALA A 296 6.90 9.19 5.01
C ALA A 296 6.76 8.28 6.24
N SER A 297 6.19 7.08 6.09
CA SER A 297 6.14 6.06 7.16
C SER A 297 7.54 5.64 7.60
N GLU A 298 8.48 5.53 6.64
CA GLU A 298 9.87 5.19 6.92
C GLU A 298 10.65 6.36 7.53
N ILE A 299 10.25 7.61 7.22
CA ILE A 299 10.80 8.80 7.91
C ILE A 299 10.37 8.78 9.39
N VAL A 300 9.08 8.55 9.67
CA VAL A 300 8.58 8.49 11.06
C VAL A 300 9.24 7.33 11.80
N SER A 301 9.09 6.10 11.30
CA SER A 301 9.61 4.91 11.99
C SER A 301 11.13 4.95 12.13
N GLY A 302 11.85 5.27 11.06
CA GLY A 302 13.31 5.31 11.06
C GLY A 302 13.89 6.42 11.92
N ALA A 303 13.30 7.62 11.91
CA ALA A 303 13.74 8.69 12.82
C ALA A 303 13.49 8.34 14.28
N MET A 304 12.32 7.78 14.61
CA MET A 304 12.00 7.34 15.96
C MET A 304 12.94 6.23 16.45
N GLN A 305 13.31 5.30 15.57
CA GLN A 305 14.29 4.25 15.87
C GLN A 305 15.68 4.84 16.11
N ASP A 306 16.20 5.64 15.16
CA ASP A 306 17.53 6.23 15.25
C ASP A 306 17.72 7.11 16.49
N LEU A 307 16.65 7.76 16.95
CA LEU A 307 16.62 8.60 18.13
C LEU A 307 16.35 7.81 19.42
N GLY A 308 16.17 6.49 19.34
CA GLY A 308 15.82 5.64 20.50
C GLY A 308 14.48 6.00 21.15
N ARG A 309 13.55 6.63 20.38
CA ARG A 309 12.28 7.15 20.91
C ARG A 309 11.15 6.14 20.87
N ALA A 310 11.18 5.19 19.94
CA ALA A 310 10.19 4.13 19.82
C ALA A 310 10.87 2.78 19.60
N THR A 311 10.16 1.71 19.96
CA THR A 311 10.50 0.33 19.56
C THR A 311 9.70 -0.01 18.32
N LEU A 312 10.35 -0.47 17.27
CA LEU A 312 9.72 -0.92 16.04
C LEU A 312 9.49 -2.43 16.06
N ILE A 313 8.29 -2.85 15.66
CA ILE A 313 7.90 -4.27 15.60
C ILE A 313 7.29 -4.56 14.23
N GLY A 314 7.57 -5.73 13.67
CA GLY A 314 6.99 -6.21 12.43
C GLY A 314 8.00 -6.66 11.40
N GLN A 315 7.81 -6.27 10.15
CA GLN A 315 8.65 -6.67 9.02
C GLN A 315 9.53 -5.52 8.53
N ARG A 316 10.60 -5.87 7.78
CA ARG A 316 11.41 -4.86 7.09
C ARG A 316 10.53 -4.01 6.15
N THR A 317 10.66 -2.69 6.23
CA THR A 317 9.89 -1.75 5.42
C THR A 317 10.28 -1.76 3.94
N PHE A 318 9.54 -1.03 3.13
CA PHE A 318 9.64 -1.05 1.66
C PHE A 318 11.01 -0.62 1.13
N GLY A 319 11.62 0.41 1.71
CA GLY A 319 12.91 0.96 1.25
C GLY A 319 12.77 2.02 0.16
N LYS A 320 11.86 2.98 0.32
CA LYS A 320 11.71 4.14 -0.56
C LYS A 320 12.34 5.37 0.05
N GLY A 321 13.62 5.61 -0.27
CA GLY A 321 14.41 6.75 0.19
C GLY A 321 14.53 7.89 -0.83
N LEU A 322 13.60 7.99 -1.78
CA LEU A 322 13.56 9.01 -2.84
C LEU A 322 12.47 10.05 -2.56
N VAL A 323 12.80 11.32 -2.73
CA VAL A 323 11.89 12.46 -2.60
C VAL A 323 11.44 12.94 -3.97
N GLN A 324 10.13 13.00 -4.17
CA GLN A 324 9.54 13.57 -5.37
C GLN A 324 8.98 14.97 -5.10
N ASN A 325 9.19 15.87 -6.07
CA ASN A 325 8.55 17.17 -6.10
C ASN A 325 7.65 17.27 -7.33
N ILE A 326 6.50 17.91 -7.16
CA ILE A 326 5.58 18.22 -8.25
C ILE A 326 5.99 19.58 -8.82
N ARG A 327 6.16 19.66 -10.13
CA ARG A 327 6.50 20.88 -10.85
C ARG A 327 5.55 21.10 -12.02
N PRO A 328 5.07 22.32 -12.22
CA PRO A 328 4.27 22.64 -13.41
C PRO A 328 5.17 22.58 -14.66
N ILE A 329 4.58 22.16 -15.76
CA ILE A 329 5.18 22.21 -17.10
C ILE A 329 4.18 22.83 -18.09
N ALA A 330 4.57 22.95 -19.35
CA ALA A 330 3.72 23.55 -20.39
C ALA A 330 2.34 22.90 -20.50
N HIS A 331 1.37 23.65 -20.99
CA HIS A 331 -0.03 23.24 -21.21
C HIS A 331 -0.75 22.71 -19.96
N ASP A 332 -0.52 23.35 -18.81
CA ASP A 332 -1.12 23.01 -17.51
C ASP A 332 -0.84 21.57 -17.06
N GLY A 333 0.19 20.93 -17.60
CA GLY A 333 0.67 19.64 -17.15
C GLY A 333 1.55 19.76 -15.91
N HIS A 334 1.75 18.63 -15.23
CA HIS A 334 2.66 18.53 -14.09
C HIS A 334 3.62 17.34 -14.26
N ILE A 335 4.80 17.47 -13.70
CA ILE A 335 5.72 16.36 -13.52
C ILE A 335 5.99 16.16 -12.03
N LYS A 336 5.74 14.95 -11.53
CA LYS A 336 6.23 14.49 -10.24
C LYS A 336 7.60 13.87 -10.47
N ILE A 337 8.66 14.55 -10.06
CA ILE A 337 10.05 14.18 -10.38
C ILE A 337 10.86 13.92 -9.11
N THR A 338 11.66 12.85 -9.11
CA THR A 338 12.64 12.56 -8.07
C THR A 338 13.76 13.61 -8.09
N THR A 339 13.92 14.35 -6.99
CA THR A 339 14.86 15.46 -6.87
C THR A 339 15.97 15.22 -5.87
N SER A 340 15.78 14.30 -4.92
CA SER A 340 16.76 14.01 -3.86
C SER A 340 16.56 12.61 -3.26
N LYS A 341 17.59 12.14 -2.58
CA LYS A 341 17.53 11.03 -1.62
C LYS A 341 17.42 11.61 -0.20
N TYR A 342 16.77 10.91 0.71
CA TYR A 342 16.76 11.32 2.11
C TYR A 342 17.55 10.38 3.01
N TYR A 343 18.07 10.95 4.08
CA TYR A 343 18.95 10.32 5.06
C TYR A 343 18.41 10.55 6.45
N LEU A 344 18.29 9.49 7.23
CA LEU A 344 17.79 9.51 8.59
C LEU A 344 18.77 10.19 9.58
N PRO A 345 18.42 10.39 10.85
CA PRO A 345 19.30 11.02 11.84
C PRO A 345 20.68 10.37 11.93
N SER A 346 20.78 9.05 11.83
CA SER A 346 22.05 8.30 11.82
C SER A 346 22.90 8.52 10.58
N GLY A 347 22.35 9.15 9.52
CA GLY A 347 23.02 9.35 8.22
C GLY A 347 22.81 8.20 7.23
N ARG A 348 22.09 7.13 7.61
CA ARG A 348 21.74 6.03 6.67
C ARG A 348 20.70 6.47 5.65
N CYS A 349 20.89 6.03 4.39
CA CYS A 349 19.87 6.11 3.34
C CYS A 349 19.11 4.79 3.29
N ILE A 350 17.79 4.86 3.29
CA ILE A 350 16.95 3.65 3.30
C ILE A 350 16.57 3.15 1.89
N GLN A 351 17.03 3.83 0.83
CA GLN A 351 16.72 3.45 -0.54
C GLN A 351 17.21 2.03 -0.84
N ALA A 352 16.28 1.11 -1.09
CA ALA A 352 16.59 -0.30 -1.32
C ALA A 352 17.05 -0.62 -2.76
N ILE A 353 16.68 0.22 -3.75
CA ILE A 353 17.03 -0.01 -5.16
C ILE A 353 17.77 1.22 -5.70
N ASP A 354 19.00 1.05 -6.16
CA ASP A 354 19.71 2.12 -6.83
C ASP A 354 19.36 2.16 -8.33
N TYR A 355 18.42 3.01 -8.68
CA TYR A 355 17.98 3.18 -10.06
C TYR A 355 19.05 3.79 -10.98
N SER A 356 20.14 4.37 -10.44
CA SER A 356 21.25 4.89 -11.25
C SER A 356 21.98 3.78 -12.01
N GLU A 357 21.98 2.56 -11.49
CA GLU A 357 22.59 1.39 -12.13
C GLU A 357 21.88 1.04 -13.46
N ARG A 358 20.58 1.30 -13.58
CA ARG A 358 19.85 1.14 -14.85
C ARG A 358 20.41 2.04 -15.96
N GLN A 359 20.85 3.25 -15.62
CA GLN A 359 21.46 4.18 -16.58
C GLN A 359 22.83 3.69 -17.09
N LYS A 360 23.49 2.83 -16.32
CA LYS A 360 24.76 2.19 -16.69
C LYS A 360 24.55 0.86 -17.43
N GLY A 361 23.31 0.46 -17.66
CA GLY A 361 22.96 -0.82 -18.29
C GLY A 361 23.11 -2.03 -17.37
N HIS A 362 23.23 -1.82 -16.05
CA HIS A 362 23.31 -2.88 -15.07
C HIS A 362 21.92 -3.35 -14.63
N GLU A 363 21.83 -4.60 -14.19
CA GLU A 363 20.65 -5.15 -13.57
C GLU A 363 20.39 -4.48 -12.22
N LEU A 364 19.11 -4.14 -11.95
CA LEU A 364 18.71 -3.58 -10.66
C LEU A 364 18.71 -4.66 -9.60
N LYS A 365 19.54 -4.48 -8.58
CA LYS A 365 19.53 -5.32 -7.38
C LYS A 365 18.90 -4.57 -6.23
N ARG A 366 18.14 -5.30 -5.41
CA ARG A 366 17.65 -4.78 -4.13
C ARG A 366 18.79 -4.89 -3.11
N ASP A 367 19.14 -3.76 -2.50
CA ASP A 367 20.07 -3.75 -1.37
C ASP A 367 19.40 -4.39 -0.16
N THR A 368 20.02 -5.41 0.41
CA THR A 368 19.56 -6.07 1.64
C THR A 368 19.60 -5.17 2.88
N ALA A 369 20.38 -4.08 2.81
CA ALA A 369 20.43 -3.04 3.84
C ALA A 369 19.33 -1.98 3.68
N GLY A 370 18.62 -1.94 2.54
CA GLY A 370 17.55 -0.98 2.29
C GLY A 370 16.30 -1.23 3.15
N GLY A 371 15.51 -0.17 3.34
CA GLY A 371 14.37 -0.18 4.26
C GLY A 371 14.78 -0.07 5.73
N ILE A 372 13.78 -0.03 6.61
CA ILE A 372 13.99 -0.03 8.05
C ILE A 372 13.81 -1.47 8.55
N LEU A 373 14.83 -2.02 9.18
CA LEU A 373 14.72 -3.30 9.91
C LEU A 373 14.14 -3.00 11.30
N PRO A 374 13.00 -3.58 11.68
CA PRO A 374 12.45 -3.41 13.01
C PRO A 374 13.38 -3.93 14.11
N ASP A 375 13.22 -3.38 15.32
CA ASP A 375 13.96 -3.86 16.50
C ASP A 375 13.53 -5.28 16.92
N ILE A 376 12.25 -5.59 16.67
CA ILE A 376 11.67 -6.91 16.86
C ILE A 376 11.07 -7.34 15.54
N VAL A 377 11.77 -8.24 14.85
CA VAL A 377 11.30 -8.80 13.59
C VAL A 377 10.24 -9.86 13.88
N MET A 378 9.09 -9.70 13.24
CA MET A 378 8.03 -10.70 13.21
C MET A 378 8.00 -11.35 11.81
N ASP A 379 8.16 -12.66 11.77
CA ASP A 379 8.22 -13.37 10.50
C ASP A 379 6.81 -13.69 10.00
N ASP A 380 6.55 -13.33 8.74
CA ASP A 380 5.31 -13.66 8.01
C ASP A 380 5.45 -15.04 7.32
N SER A 381 6.40 -15.85 7.74
CA SER A 381 6.88 -17.03 7.01
C SER A 381 5.91 -18.20 6.93
N ALA A 382 4.72 -18.09 7.49
CA ALA A 382 3.79 -19.21 7.51
C ALA A 382 2.34 -18.83 7.22
N LYS A 383 2.08 -18.02 6.17
CA LYS A 383 0.74 -18.08 5.61
C LYS A 383 0.58 -19.43 4.96
N VAL A 384 -0.27 -20.22 5.57
CA VAL A 384 -0.58 -21.58 5.13
C VAL A 384 -1.17 -21.51 3.73
N ASP A 385 -0.69 -22.31 2.83
CA ASP A 385 -1.14 -22.38 1.43
C ASP A 385 -2.68 -22.35 1.28
N ILE A 386 -3.41 -22.99 2.21
CA ILE A 386 -4.87 -23.01 2.17
C ILE A 386 -5.50 -21.66 2.48
N SER A 387 -5.04 -20.93 3.50
CA SER A 387 -5.57 -19.60 3.85
C SER A 387 -5.36 -18.62 2.69
N TYR A 388 -4.16 -18.66 2.09
CA TYR A 388 -3.83 -17.87 0.92
C TYR A 388 -4.70 -18.24 -0.28
N SER A 389 -4.88 -19.55 -0.56
CA SER A 389 -5.73 -20.02 -1.66
C SER A 389 -7.19 -19.58 -1.49
N LEU A 390 -7.75 -19.71 -0.29
CA LEU A 390 -9.12 -19.28 0.00
C LEU A 390 -9.28 -17.76 -0.15
N TYR A 391 -8.27 -17.00 0.25
CA TYR A 391 -8.28 -15.53 0.17
C TYR A 391 -8.17 -15.03 -1.27
N ILE A 392 -7.17 -15.47 -2.04
CA ILE A 392 -6.95 -14.98 -3.41
C ILE A 392 -8.08 -15.39 -4.37
N ASN A 393 -8.72 -16.54 -4.12
CA ASN A 393 -9.86 -17.03 -4.90
C ASN A 393 -11.20 -16.55 -4.32
N HIS A 394 -11.17 -15.61 -3.36
CA HIS A 394 -12.32 -14.90 -2.81
C HIS A 394 -13.36 -15.77 -2.07
N TYR A 395 -13.04 -16.98 -1.65
CA TYR A 395 -14.00 -17.85 -0.96
C TYR A 395 -14.48 -17.29 0.38
N PHE A 396 -13.60 -16.63 1.16
CA PHE A 396 -14.02 -15.93 2.37
C PHE A 396 -14.99 -14.81 2.07
N PHE A 397 -14.68 -14.00 1.06
CA PHE A 397 -15.52 -12.88 0.63
C PHE A 397 -16.91 -13.35 0.18
N ASP A 398 -16.98 -14.34 -0.71
CA ASP A 398 -18.23 -14.81 -1.28
C ASP A 398 -19.09 -15.51 -0.23
N TYR A 399 -18.48 -16.31 0.66
CA TYR A 399 -19.19 -16.91 1.78
C TYR A 399 -19.72 -15.86 2.76
N ALA A 400 -18.91 -14.86 3.14
CA ALA A 400 -19.36 -13.77 4.02
C ALA A 400 -20.52 -12.98 3.42
N THR A 401 -20.53 -12.79 2.10
CA THR A 401 -21.63 -12.17 1.37
C THR A 401 -22.90 -13.03 1.44
N ARG A 402 -22.79 -14.35 1.23
CA ARG A 402 -23.90 -15.31 1.41
C ARG A 402 -24.38 -15.32 2.87
N TYR A 403 -23.46 -15.37 3.83
CA TYR A 403 -23.78 -15.36 5.26
C TYR A 403 -24.57 -14.13 5.68
N HIS A 404 -24.15 -12.95 5.24
CA HIS A 404 -24.85 -11.69 5.51
C HIS A 404 -26.30 -11.68 5.03
N ARG A 405 -26.62 -12.37 3.94
CA ARG A 405 -27.99 -12.47 3.42
C ARG A 405 -28.88 -13.43 4.20
N LEU A 406 -28.29 -14.39 4.87
CA LEU A 406 -29.02 -15.39 5.65
C LEU A 406 -29.20 -15.01 7.11
N HIS A 407 -28.49 -13.95 7.57
CA HIS A 407 -28.48 -13.52 8.96
C HIS A 407 -28.60 -12.01 9.05
N ASP A 408 -29.67 -11.50 9.61
CA ASP A 408 -29.95 -10.05 9.71
C ASP A 408 -28.98 -9.30 10.62
N SER A 409 -28.34 -9.97 11.57
CA SER A 409 -27.43 -9.38 12.55
C SER A 409 -26.44 -10.39 13.11
N ILE A 410 -25.31 -9.88 13.62
CA ILE A 410 -24.32 -10.65 14.39
C ILE A 410 -23.99 -9.93 15.70
N ALA A 411 -23.27 -10.60 16.60
CA ALA A 411 -22.74 -9.96 17.80
C ALA A 411 -21.80 -8.80 17.46
N GLN A 412 -21.55 -7.90 18.44
CA GLN A 412 -20.56 -6.81 18.27
C GLN A 412 -19.18 -7.38 17.89
N PRO A 413 -18.35 -6.64 17.13
CA PRO A 413 -17.06 -7.13 16.61
C PRO A 413 -16.15 -7.74 17.69
N GLU A 414 -16.14 -7.15 18.86
CA GLU A 414 -15.33 -7.61 20.00
C GLU A 414 -15.81 -8.94 20.58
N LEU A 415 -17.08 -9.31 20.34
CA LEU A 415 -17.73 -10.49 20.91
C LEU A 415 -18.08 -11.55 19.85
N PHE A 416 -18.02 -11.18 18.57
CA PHE A 416 -18.35 -12.12 17.49
C PHE A 416 -17.31 -13.25 17.44
N GLU A 417 -17.77 -14.48 17.38
CA GLU A 417 -16.93 -15.68 17.30
C GLU A 417 -17.38 -16.57 16.14
N VAL A 418 -16.42 -17.01 15.36
CA VAL A 418 -16.62 -18.05 14.36
C VAL A 418 -16.57 -19.40 15.08
N THR A 419 -17.74 -20.02 15.24
CA THR A 419 -17.86 -21.33 15.91
C THR A 419 -17.38 -22.47 15.03
N ASP A 420 -17.30 -23.66 15.59
CA ASP A 420 -16.93 -24.84 14.82
C ASP A 420 -18.03 -25.25 13.83
N GLU A 421 -19.28 -25.01 14.20
CA GLU A 421 -20.44 -25.21 13.33
C GLU A 421 -20.38 -24.27 12.11
N LEU A 422 -19.94 -23.03 12.31
CA LEU A 422 -19.78 -22.09 11.21
C LEU A 422 -18.64 -22.48 10.27
N ILE A 423 -17.55 -23.06 10.80
CA ILE A 423 -16.47 -23.62 9.98
C ILE A 423 -16.98 -24.82 9.16
N GLU A 424 -17.83 -25.69 9.76
CA GLU A 424 -18.38 -26.82 9.01
C GLU A 424 -19.36 -26.35 7.92
N ASP A 425 -20.19 -25.32 8.18
CA ASP A 425 -21.03 -24.71 7.15
C ASP A 425 -20.18 -24.10 6.02
N PHE A 426 -19.08 -23.43 6.36
CA PHE A 426 -18.12 -22.94 5.37
C PHE A 426 -17.49 -24.08 4.55
N CYS A 427 -17.14 -25.19 5.18
CA CYS A 427 -16.67 -26.38 4.46
C CYS A 427 -17.74 -26.94 3.52
N GLY A 428 -19.01 -26.98 3.95
CA GLY A 428 -20.15 -27.35 3.10
C GLY A 428 -20.29 -26.45 1.87
N TYR A 429 -20.11 -25.13 2.06
CA TYR A 429 -20.08 -24.17 0.97
C TYR A 429 -18.92 -24.43 -0.02
N LEU A 430 -17.75 -24.82 0.48
CA LEU A 430 -16.59 -25.17 -0.36
C LEU A 430 -16.87 -26.48 -1.16
N ASP A 431 -17.55 -27.46 -0.55
CA ASP A 431 -17.98 -28.68 -1.24
C ASP A 431 -18.95 -28.36 -2.40
N GLU A 432 -19.96 -27.50 -2.16
CA GLU A 432 -20.90 -27.05 -3.20
C GLU A 432 -20.16 -26.42 -4.40
N ARG A 433 -19.03 -25.75 -4.15
CA ARG A 433 -18.19 -25.09 -5.16
C ARG A 433 -17.10 -26.01 -5.73
N GLN A 434 -17.04 -27.26 -5.30
CA GLN A 434 -16.00 -28.24 -5.70
C GLN A 434 -14.59 -27.69 -5.48
N PHE A 435 -14.38 -27.02 -4.34
CA PHE A 435 -13.11 -26.39 -4.02
C PHE A 435 -11.97 -27.40 -3.98
N THR A 436 -10.91 -27.06 -4.66
CA THR A 436 -9.63 -27.77 -4.60
C THR A 436 -8.49 -26.77 -4.48
N TYR A 437 -7.41 -27.16 -3.84
CA TYR A 437 -6.20 -26.36 -3.82
C TYR A 437 -4.98 -27.23 -4.04
N GLU A 438 -3.89 -26.64 -4.50
CA GLU A 438 -2.64 -27.32 -4.73
C GLU A 438 -1.58 -26.81 -3.77
N THR A 439 -0.89 -27.74 -3.08
CA THR A 439 0.32 -27.39 -2.33
C THR A 439 1.53 -27.39 -3.25
N GLU A 440 2.59 -26.66 -2.88
CA GLU A 440 3.85 -26.69 -3.63
C GLU A 440 4.40 -28.12 -3.74
N THR A 441 4.29 -28.93 -2.68
CA THR A 441 4.68 -30.35 -2.70
C THR A 441 3.93 -31.13 -3.77
N TYR A 442 2.61 -30.90 -3.90
CA TYR A 442 1.79 -31.58 -4.90
C TYR A 442 2.13 -31.12 -6.33
N LYS A 443 2.39 -29.84 -6.54
CA LYS A 443 2.86 -29.31 -7.82
C LYS A 443 4.20 -29.93 -8.22
N PHE A 444 5.19 -29.91 -7.33
CA PHE A 444 6.48 -30.56 -7.60
C PHE A 444 6.34 -32.05 -7.91
N PHE A 445 5.48 -32.73 -7.19
CA PHE A 445 5.20 -34.16 -7.46
C PHE A 445 4.57 -34.37 -8.84
N THR A 446 3.58 -33.54 -9.21
CA THR A 446 2.92 -33.70 -10.53
C THR A 446 3.88 -33.34 -11.68
N ASP A 447 4.74 -32.36 -11.49
CA ASP A 447 5.76 -32.02 -12.49
C ASP A 447 6.86 -33.07 -12.58
N MET A 448 7.29 -33.67 -11.45
CA MET A 448 8.20 -34.78 -11.40
C MET A 448 7.60 -36.02 -12.14
N LEU A 449 6.31 -36.33 -11.93
CA LEU A 449 5.64 -37.43 -12.60
C LEU A 449 5.53 -37.20 -14.12
N LYS A 450 5.25 -35.96 -14.55
CA LYS A 450 5.25 -35.60 -15.98
C LYS A 450 6.65 -35.78 -16.59
N MET A 451 7.69 -35.31 -15.87
CA MET A 451 9.08 -35.41 -16.32
C MET A 451 9.53 -36.87 -16.42
N ALA A 452 9.21 -37.71 -15.41
CA ALA A 452 9.52 -39.12 -15.41
C ALA A 452 8.89 -39.86 -16.61
N LYS A 453 7.64 -39.50 -16.98
CA LYS A 453 6.98 -40.05 -18.19
C LYS A 453 7.62 -39.55 -19.48
N HIS A 454 8.12 -38.31 -19.52
CA HIS A 454 8.80 -37.72 -20.68
C HIS A 454 10.19 -38.33 -20.89
N GLU A 455 10.87 -38.73 -19.83
CA GLU A 455 12.18 -39.37 -19.82
C GLU A 455 12.10 -40.89 -20.05
N ASP A 456 10.91 -41.45 -20.37
CA ASP A 456 10.65 -42.84 -20.63
C ASP A 456 11.13 -43.78 -19.50
N LEU A 457 10.95 -43.38 -18.21
CA LEU A 457 11.22 -44.26 -17.09
C LEU A 457 10.38 -45.56 -17.21
N ASP A 458 10.90 -46.63 -16.69
CA ASP A 458 10.23 -47.92 -16.78
C ASP A 458 8.84 -47.91 -16.08
N SER A 459 7.94 -48.78 -16.55
CA SER A 459 6.55 -48.80 -16.11
C SER A 459 6.38 -49.12 -14.61
N ALA A 460 7.32 -49.86 -14.01
CA ALA A 460 7.28 -50.16 -12.57
C ALA A 460 7.59 -48.93 -11.74
N THR A 461 8.57 -48.14 -12.15
CA THR A 461 8.93 -46.86 -11.52
C THR A 461 7.78 -45.85 -11.64
N ILE A 462 7.16 -45.73 -12.83
CA ILE A 462 5.99 -44.84 -13.03
C ILE A 462 4.84 -45.26 -12.13
N ALA A 463 4.53 -46.59 -12.04
CA ALA A 463 3.48 -47.08 -11.17
C ALA A 463 3.72 -46.80 -9.68
N GLN A 464 4.97 -46.88 -9.20
CA GLN A 464 5.34 -46.50 -7.83
C GLN A 464 5.13 -45.00 -7.57
N LEU A 465 5.51 -44.14 -8.51
CA LEU A 465 5.25 -42.71 -8.41
C LEU A 465 3.75 -42.42 -8.40
N GLU A 466 2.98 -43.04 -9.29
CA GLU A 466 1.52 -42.84 -9.34
C GLU A 466 0.83 -43.32 -8.05
N ALA A 467 1.34 -44.32 -7.38
CA ALA A 467 0.83 -44.79 -6.08
C ALA A 467 0.98 -43.74 -4.96
N LEU A 468 1.88 -42.76 -5.10
CA LEU A 468 2.02 -41.63 -4.16
C LEU A 468 0.94 -40.56 -4.37
N LYS A 469 0.31 -40.50 -5.52
CA LYS A 469 -0.67 -39.47 -5.86
C LYS A 469 -1.77 -39.31 -4.81
N PRO A 470 -2.50 -40.36 -4.38
CA PRO A 470 -3.55 -40.20 -3.38
C PRO A 470 -3.04 -39.78 -2.01
N VAL A 471 -1.77 -40.10 -1.67
CA VAL A 471 -1.14 -39.72 -0.40
C VAL A 471 -0.75 -38.23 -0.39
N LEU A 472 -0.33 -37.70 -1.54
CA LEU A 472 0.12 -36.32 -1.69
C LEU A 472 -1.00 -35.38 -2.13
N THR A 473 -2.16 -35.89 -2.56
CA THR A 473 -3.32 -35.05 -2.89
C THR A 473 -3.77 -34.28 -1.66
N PRO A 474 -3.81 -32.93 -1.72
CA PRO A 474 -4.19 -32.11 -0.58
C PRO A 474 -5.64 -32.37 -0.16
N ASP A 475 -5.83 -32.65 1.14
CA ASP A 475 -7.14 -32.68 1.79
C ASP A 475 -7.39 -31.30 2.43
N TYR A 476 -8.29 -30.51 1.81
CA TYR A 476 -8.55 -29.16 2.27
C TYR A 476 -9.27 -29.12 3.63
N ARG A 477 -10.15 -30.10 3.96
CA ARG A 477 -10.81 -30.16 5.27
C ARG A 477 -9.81 -30.43 6.39
N ALA A 478 -8.88 -31.36 6.18
CA ALA A 478 -7.78 -31.58 7.10
C ALA A 478 -6.85 -30.37 7.22
N ALA A 479 -6.62 -29.62 6.12
CA ALA A 479 -5.82 -28.41 6.14
C ALA A 479 -6.53 -27.27 6.90
N ILE A 480 -7.84 -27.07 6.70
CA ILE A 480 -8.66 -26.12 7.48
C ILE A 480 -8.63 -26.48 8.96
N SER A 481 -8.80 -27.76 9.31
CA SER A 481 -8.77 -28.20 10.71
C SER A 481 -7.43 -27.93 11.40
N ARG A 482 -6.29 -28.14 10.70
CA ARG A 482 -4.97 -27.82 11.23
C ARG A 482 -4.70 -26.32 11.44
N ASN A 483 -5.35 -25.48 10.62
CA ASN A 483 -5.15 -24.01 10.60
C ASN A 483 -6.40 -23.26 11.05
N LYS A 484 -7.19 -23.90 11.91
CA LYS A 484 -8.53 -23.48 12.29
C LYS A 484 -8.59 -22.05 12.82
N GLU A 485 -7.67 -21.65 13.67
CA GLU A 485 -7.68 -20.31 14.28
C GLU A 485 -7.42 -19.20 13.25
N GLU A 486 -6.51 -19.42 12.31
CA GLU A 486 -6.26 -18.47 11.21
C GLU A 486 -7.49 -18.37 10.28
N ILE A 487 -8.07 -19.53 9.92
CA ILE A 487 -9.28 -19.57 9.09
C ILE A 487 -10.45 -18.85 9.79
N LYS A 488 -10.66 -19.09 11.09
CA LYS A 488 -11.67 -18.41 11.90
C LYS A 488 -11.45 -16.88 11.91
N ALA A 489 -10.21 -16.44 12.10
CA ALA A 489 -9.88 -15.03 12.11
C ALA A 489 -10.16 -14.36 10.76
N MET A 490 -9.76 -14.99 9.65
CA MET A 490 -9.97 -14.46 8.31
C MET A 490 -11.45 -14.45 7.91
N LEU A 491 -12.16 -15.56 8.14
CA LEU A 491 -13.58 -15.68 7.86
C LEU A 491 -14.41 -14.70 8.68
N GLY A 492 -14.12 -14.61 9.98
CA GLY A 492 -14.81 -13.68 10.87
C GLY A 492 -14.57 -12.21 10.50
N SER A 493 -13.35 -11.87 10.10
CA SER A 493 -13.00 -10.53 9.60
C SER A 493 -13.85 -10.14 8.38
N GLU A 494 -14.03 -11.07 7.43
CA GLU A 494 -14.87 -10.85 6.26
C GLU A 494 -16.36 -10.76 6.60
N ILE A 495 -16.85 -11.59 7.53
CA ILE A 495 -18.25 -11.52 8.00
C ILE A 495 -18.50 -10.19 8.70
N VAL A 496 -17.67 -9.82 9.67
CA VAL A 496 -17.83 -8.57 10.45
C VAL A 496 -17.81 -7.34 9.55
N LEU A 497 -16.99 -7.34 8.49
CA LEU A 497 -16.95 -6.25 7.51
C LEU A 497 -18.33 -5.96 6.88
N ARG A 498 -19.18 -6.98 6.68
CA ARG A 498 -20.54 -6.83 6.09
C ARG A 498 -21.51 -6.11 7.01
N TYR A 499 -21.34 -6.24 8.33
CA TYR A 499 -22.27 -5.66 9.32
C TYR A 499 -21.75 -4.37 9.94
N TYR A 500 -20.44 -4.29 10.16
CA TYR A 500 -19.81 -3.21 10.94
C TYR A 500 -18.74 -2.45 10.18
N TYR A 501 -18.66 -2.64 8.86
CA TYR A 501 -17.73 -1.96 7.95
C TYR A 501 -16.27 -2.06 8.42
N GLN A 502 -15.43 -1.15 7.93
CA GLN A 502 -13.97 -1.15 8.18
C GLN A 502 -13.64 -1.01 9.68
N ARG A 503 -14.40 -0.20 10.40
CA ARG A 503 -14.16 0.01 11.84
C ARG A 503 -14.42 -1.26 12.64
N GLY A 504 -15.51 -1.95 12.37
CA GLY A 504 -15.79 -3.24 12.99
C GLY A 504 -14.79 -4.32 12.60
N GLN A 505 -14.41 -4.37 11.33
CA GLN A 505 -13.37 -5.29 10.86
C GLN A 505 -12.05 -5.07 11.60
N ALA A 506 -11.63 -3.81 11.79
CA ALA A 506 -10.43 -3.49 12.55
C ALA A 506 -10.55 -3.97 14.00
N ALA A 507 -11.65 -3.63 14.69
CA ALA A 507 -11.91 -4.07 16.06
C ALA A 507 -11.85 -5.60 16.22
N TYR A 508 -12.43 -6.34 15.28
CA TYR A 508 -12.40 -7.80 15.28
C TYR A 508 -10.98 -8.34 15.04
N SER A 509 -10.29 -7.85 14.00
CA SER A 509 -8.99 -8.38 13.57
C SER A 509 -7.88 -8.18 14.60
N LEU A 510 -7.91 -7.06 15.34
CA LEU A 510 -6.91 -6.77 16.39
C LEU A 510 -6.90 -7.79 17.52
N ARG A 511 -7.96 -8.57 17.72
CA ARG A 511 -8.01 -9.66 18.71
C ARG A 511 -7.02 -10.80 18.40
N PHE A 512 -6.71 -11.00 17.13
CA PHE A 512 -5.85 -12.06 16.63
C PHE A 512 -4.44 -11.59 16.24
N ASP A 513 -4.17 -10.28 16.37
CA ASP A 513 -2.94 -9.63 15.94
C ASP A 513 -1.77 -9.93 16.88
N ASP A 514 -0.86 -10.78 16.45
CA ASP A 514 0.30 -11.20 17.25
C ASP A 514 1.37 -10.10 17.35
N GLU A 515 1.47 -9.21 16.34
CA GLU A 515 2.36 -8.05 16.41
C GLU A 515 1.87 -7.05 17.46
N LEU A 516 0.55 -6.84 17.56
CA LEU A 516 -0.06 -6.03 18.61
C LEU A 516 0.13 -6.65 20.00
N LYS A 517 -0.07 -7.96 20.15
CA LYS A 517 0.24 -8.68 21.41
C LYS A 517 1.71 -8.50 21.80
N ARG A 518 2.61 -8.56 20.82
CA ARG A 518 4.03 -8.33 21.05
C ARG A 518 4.32 -6.89 21.45
N ALA A 519 3.61 -5.91 20.87
CA ALA A 519 3.69 -4.51 21.27
C ALA A 519 3.28 -4.31 22.73
N PHE A 520 2.18 -4.90 23.18
CA PHE A 520 1.75 -4.86 24.58
C PHE A 520 2.79 -5.43 25.52
N TYR A 521 3.42 -6.55 25.14
CA TYR A 521 4.51 -7.13 25.92
C TYR A 521 5.71 -6.17 26.04
N SER A 522 6.08 -5.50 24.96
CA SER A 522 7.21 -4.57 24.90
C SER A 522 6.98 -3.28 25.70
N LEU A 523 5.72 -2.90 25.90
CA LEU A 523 5.33 -1.73 26.69
C LEU A 523 5.25 -2.00 28.19
N ARG A 524 5.45 -3.24 28.65
CA ARG A 524 5.51 -3.54 30.09
C ARG A 524 6.73 -2.87 30.72
N PRO A 525 6.59 -2.30 31.94
CA PRO A 525 7.72 -1.81 32.68
C PRO A 525 8.78 -2.91 32.81
N LYS A 526 10.03 -2.59 32.48
CA LYS A 526 11.13 -3.54 32.76
C LYS A 526 11.18 -3.74 34.26
N ALA A 527 11.10 -4.99 34.71
CA ALA A 527 11.32 -5.29 36.11
C ALA A 527 12.63 -4.64 36.54
N SER A 528 12.59 -3.77 37.56
CA SER A 528 13.80 -3.19 38.14
C SER A 528 14.68 -4.34 38.61
N LYS A 529 15.87 -4.48 38.01
CA LYS A 529 16.89 -5.43 38.46
C LYS A 529 17.42 -5.04 39.83
#